data_73091ab29676f402d27dabb1e1d70383
#
_entry.id   73091ab29676f402d27dabb1e1d70383
#
_cell.length_a   1.000
_cell.length_b   1.000
_cell.length_c   1.000
_cell.angle_alpha   90.00
_cell.angle_beta   90.00
_cell.angle_gamma   90.00
#
_symmetry.space_group_name_H-M   'P 1'
#
loop_
_entity.id
_entity.type
_entity.pdbx_description
1 polymer ?
#
loop_
_entity_poly.entity_id
_entity_poly.type
_entity_poly.pdbx_seq_one_letter_code
_entity_poly.pdbx_strand_id
1 'polypeptide(L)'
;AAKGMLEDPTRYALPDMATAMREANILTDLERLASLNEAAGIPVGDDGLPAPDYNRHSCGSFFMNPILTADQAAALPEDAPKFDATLPDGTPGTKTSAAWLIDHAGCHKGYKVDADAPASLSTQHTLALTNRGGASAADIAALARAVQQAVKSAFGVDLVPEPVCVGVL
;
A
#
# COMPACT_ATOMS: atom_id res chain seq x y z
N ALA A 1 10.04 -30.23 -19.95
CA ALA A 1 8.75 -29.50 -19.89
C ALA A 1 8.87 -28.06 -20.43
N ALA A 2 9.87 -27.29 -19.99
CA ALA A 2 10.03 -25.88 -20.42
C ALA A 2 10.32 -25.71 -21.92
N LYS A 3 10.98 -26.66 -22.58
CA LYS A 3 11.33 -26.58 -24.01
C LYS A 3 10.12 -26.70 -24.91
N GLY A 4 9.10 -27.51 -24.54
CA GLY A 4 7.87 -27.66 -25.30
C GLY A 4 6.93 -26.45 -25.23
N MET A 5 7.02 -25.65 -24.18
CA MET A 5 6.25 -24.38 -24.03
C MET A 5 6.68 -23.30 -25.02
N LEU A 6 7.92 -23.31 -25.49
CA LEU A 6 8.45 -22.32 -26.44
C LEU A 6 8.15 -22.69 -27.90
N GLU A 7 7.78 -23.95 -28.17
CA GLU A 7 7.57 -24.43 -29.54
C GLU A 7 6.12 -24.30 -30.03
N ASP A 8 5.13 -24.23 -29.12
CA ASP A 8 3.72 -24.03 -29.48
C ASP A 8 2.96 -23.26 -28.37
N PRO A 9 2.98 -21.94 -28.39
CA PRO A 9 2.29 -21.12 -27.39
C PRO A 9 0.76 -21.27 -27.43
N THR A 10 0.17 -21.79 -28.53
CA THR A 10 -1.27 -22.00 -28.62
C THR A 10 -1.73 -23.25 -27.89
N ARG A 11 -0.83 -24.19 -27.61
CA ARG A 11 -1.09 -25.43 -26.89
C ARG A 11 -1.48 -25.22 -25.43
N TYR A 12 -1.19 -24.01 -24.91
CA TYR A 12 -1.45 -23.62 -23.52
C TYR A 12 -2.42 -22.43 -23.44
N ALA A 13 -3.33 -22.32 -24.42
CA ALA A 13 -4.40 -21.33 -24.36
C ALA A 13 -5.21 -21.47 -23.06
N LEU A 14 -5.62 -20.35 -22.45
CA LEU A 14 -6.33 -20.32 -21.17
C LEU A 14 -7.52 -21.30 -21.06
N PRO A 15 -8.36 -21.52 -22.11
CA PRO A 15 -9.43 -22.52 -22.06
C PRO A 15 -8.91 -23.96 -21.90
N ASP A 16 -7.81 -24.30 -22.55
CA ASP A 16 -7.21 -25.65 -22.46
C ASP A 16 -6.57 -25.88 -21.10
N MET A 17 -5.98 -24.82 -20.52
CA MET A 17 -5.39 -24.90 -19.19
C MET A 17 -6.46 -25.13 -18.13
N ALA A 18 -7.60 -24.43 -18.19
CA ALA A 18 -8.71 -24.64 -17.26
C ALA A 18 -9.29 -26.06 -17.35
N THR A 19 -9.39 -26.61 -18.57
CA THR A 19 -9.83 -28.00 -18.80
C THR A 19 -8.82 -28.99 -18.25
N ALA A 20 -7.53 -28.82 -18.54
CA ALA A 20 -6.48 -29.65 -18.00
C ALA A 20 -6.40 -29.64 -16.47
N MET A 21 -6.65 -28.48 -15.85
CA MET A 21 -6.70 -28.33 -14.39
C MET A 21 -7.91 -29.06 -13.77
N ARG A 22 -9.08 -29.07 -14.46
CA ARG A 22 -10.24 -29.86 -14.03
C ARG A 22 -9.97 -31.36 -14.14
N GLU A 23 -9.43 -31.79 -15.26
CA GLU A 23 -9.09 -33.21 -15.50
C GLU A 23 -8.04 -33.73 -14.50
N ALA A 24 -7.12 -32.86 -14.06
CA ALA A 24 -6.13 -33.19 -13.04
C ALA A 24 -6.64 -33.06 -11.58
N ASN A 25 -7.95 -32.81 -11.37
CA ASN A 25 -8.58 -32.53 -10.07
C ASN A 25 -8.02 -31.28 -9.33
N ILE A 26 -7.24 -30.43 -9.99
CA ILE A 26 -6.66 -29.24 -9.36
C ILE A 26 -7.75 -28.25 -8.97
N LEU A 27 -8.83 -28.14 -9.78
CA LEU A 27 -9.97 -27.28 -9.45
C LEU A 27 -10.75 -27.78 -8.23
N THR A 28 -10.85 -29.12 -8.05
CA THR A 28 -11.46 -29.69 -6.84
C THR A 28 -10.65 -29.34 -5.59
N ASP A 29 -9.32 -29.31 -5.70
CA ASP A 29 -8.45 -28.87 -4.62
C ASP A 29 -8.56 -27.37 -4.35
N LEU A 30 -8.78 -26.54 -5.38
CA LEU A 30 -9.05 -25.11 -5.23
C LEU A 30 -10.39 -24.83 -4.57
N GLU A 31 -11.47 -25.54 -4.93
CA GLU A 31 -12.77 -25.44 -4.28
C GLU A 31 -12.69 -25.85 -2.81
N ARG A 32 -11.94 -26.90 -2.51
CA ARG A 32 -11.68 -27.33 -1.15
C ARG A 32 -10.87 -26.29 -0.37
N LEU A 33 -9.88 -25.68 -1.01
CA LEU A 33 -9.08 -24.60 -0.41
C LEU A 33 -9.94 -23.36 -0.13
N ALA A 34 -10.85 -23.00 -1.07
CA ALA A 34 -11.82 -21.92 -0.88
C ALA A 34 -12.69 -22.15 0.36
N SER A 35 -13.26 -23.36 0.50
CA SER A 35 -14.07 -23.73 1.67
C SER A 35 -13.28 -23.68 2.99
N LEU A 36 -12.00 -24.08 2.96
CA LEU A 36 -11.11 -23.99 4.13
C LEU A 36 -10.79 -22.53 4.48
N ASN A 37 -10.59 -21.68 3.47
CA ASN A 37 -10.35 -20.27 3.66
C ASN A 37 -11.57 -19.55 4.26
N GLU A 38 -12.79 -19.84 3.74
CA GLU A 38 -14.04 -19.33 4.31
C GLU A 38 -14.21 -19.76 5.77
N ALA A 39 -13.97 -21.04 6.07
CA ALA A 39 -14.05 -21.56 7.43
C ALA A 39 -13.01 -20.90 8.38
N ALA A 40 -11.87 -20.45 7.84
CA ALA A 40 -10.84 -19.70 8.55
C ALA A 40 -11.11 -18.19 8.60
N GLY A 41 -12.21 -17.70 8.01
CA GLY A 41 -12.53 -16.28 7.93
C GLY A 41 -11.67 -15.51 6.93
N ILE A 42 -11.03 -16.19 5.99
CA ILE A 42 -10.24 -15.57 4.92
C ILE A 42 -11.19 -15.23 3.76
N PRO A 43 -11.31 -13.94 3.35
CA PRO A 43 -12.19 -13.56 2.25
C PRO A 43 -11.80 -14.28 0.95
N VAL A 44 -12.80 -14.81 0.23
CA VAL A 44 -12.61 -15.48 -1.08
C VAL A 44 -13.27 -14.64 -2.17
N GLY A 45 -12.64 -14.58 -3.33
CA GLY A 45 -13.21 -13.96 -4.52
C GLY A 45 -14.24 -14.87 -5.21
N ASP A 46 -14.90 -14.32 -6.25
CA ASP A 46 -15.92 -15.04 -7.04
C ASP A 46 -15.34 -16.28 -7.76
N ASP A 47 -14.03 -16.35 -7.92
CA ASP A 47 -13.28 -17.46 -8.49
C ASP A 47 -12.93 -18.57 -7.47
N GLY A 48 -13.37 -18.42 -6.22
CA GLY A 48 -13.08 -19.34 -5.11
C GLY A 48 -11.65 -19.24 -4.56
N LEU A 49 -10.84 -18.32 -5.05
CA LEU A 49 -9.49 -18.07 -4.56
C LEU A 49 -9.50 -17.01 -3.46
N PRO A 50 -8.46 -16.95 -2.60
CA PRO A 50 -8.34 -15.85 -1.64
C PRO A 50 -8.46 -14.51 -2.35
N ALA A 51 -9.34 -13.63 -1.83
CA ALA A 51 -9.53 -12.30 -2.39
C ALA A 51 -8.19 -11.56 -2.46
N PRO A 52 -7.97 -10.75 -3.50
CA PRO A 52 -6.72 -10.00 -3.63
C PRO A 52 -6.44 -9.18 -2.39
N ASP A 53 -5.32 -9.43 -1.73
CA ASP A 53 -4.85 -8.55 -0.65
C ASP A 53 -4.19 -7.31 -1.25
N TYR A 54 -5.00 -6.29 -1.52
CA TYR A 54 -4.54 -5.03 -2.07
C TYR A 54 -3.54 -4.28 -1.16
N ASN A 55 -3.36 -4.68 0.10
CA ASN A 55 -2.31 -4.11 0.94
C ASN A 55 -0.91 -4.47 0.44
N ARG A 56 -0.80 -5.54 -0.35
CA ARG A 56 0.45 -5.95 -1.01
C ARG A 56 0.76 -5.15 -2.28
N HIS A 57 -0.22 -4.39 -2.80
CA HIS A 57 -0.05 -3.54 -3.99
C HIS A 57 0.46 -2.14 -3.59
N SER A 58 1.62 -2.09 -2.96
CA SER A 58 2.30 -0.88 -2.53
C SER A 58 3.81 -1.00 -2.73
N CYS A 59 4.52 0.10 -2.66
CA CYS A 59 5.99 0.13 -2.65
C CYS A 59 6.59 0.16 -1.22
N GLY A 60 5.80 -0.21 -0.22
CA GLY A 60 6.19 -0.11 1.19
C GLY A 60 5.89 1.27 1.78
N SER A 61 6.72 1.74 2.69
CA SER A 61 6.60 3.08 3.27
C SER A 61 6.77 4.14 2.19
N PHE A 62 5.77 5.02 2.06
CA PHE A 62 5.76 6.02 0.99
C PHE A 62 6.43 7.33 1.40
N PHE A 63 6.43 7.68 2.69
CA PHE A 63 7.05 8.90 3.20
C PHE A 63 8.17 8.60 4.16
N MET A 64 9.23 9.40 4.07
CA MET A 64 10.32 9.38 5.04
C MET A 64 9.86 9.92 6.39
N ASN A 65 10.38 9.36 7.47
CA ASN A 65 10.21 9.93 8.80
C ASN A 65 10.94 11.29 8.88
N PRO A 66 10.22 12.40 9.12
CA PRO A 66 10.82 13.73 9.08
C PRO A 66 11.74 13.97 10.28
N ILE A 67 12.82 14.73 10.03
CA ILE A 67 13.67 15.30 11.07
C ILE A 67 13.28 16.79 11.20
N LEU A 68 12.89 17.18 12.40
CA LEU A 68 12.31 18.47 12.72
C LEU A 68 13.33 19.36 13.45
N THR A 69 13.19 20.65 13.28
CA THR A 69 13.86 21.64 14.12
C THR A 69 13.30 21.59 15.55
N ALA A 70 14.00 22.21 16.50
CA ALA A 70 13.55 22.29 17.89
C ALA A 70 12.14 22.95 18.01
N ASP A 71 11.88 24.01 17.27
CA ASP A 71 10.60 24.71 17.27
C ASP A 71 9.46 23.86 16.71
N GLN A 72 9.71 23.14 15.60
CA GLN A 72 8.75 22.21 15.03
C GLN A 72 8.45 21.04 15.98
N ALA A 73 9.49 20.50 16.62
CA ALA A 73 9.33 19.41 17.58
C ALA A 73 8.58 19.83 18.85
N ALA A 74 8.78 21.08 19.30
CA ALA A 74 8.06 21.65 20.43
C ALA A 74 6.58 21.93 20.12
N ALA A 75 6.24 22.20 18.87
CA ALA A 75 4.87 22.41 18.41
C ALA A 75 4.05 21.11 18.29
N LEU A 76 4.71 19.95 18.25
CA LEU A 76 4.01 18.65 18.20
C LEU A 76 3.38 18.33 19.56
N PRO A 77 2.24 17.58 19.58
CA PRO A 77 1.65 17.04 20.76
C PRO A 77 2.66 16.26 21.64
N GLU A 78 2.40 16.19 22.94
CA GLU A 78 3.30 15.56 23.89
C GLU A 78 3.48 14.06 23.63
N ASP A 79 2.43 13.40 23.19
CA ASP A 79 2.38 11.96 22.85
C ASP A 79 2.98 11.62 21.48
N ALA A 80 3.41 12.63 20.69
CA ALA A 80 4.09 12.38 19.43
C ALA A 80 5.45 11.69 19.68
N PRO A 81 5.78 10.63 18.93
CA PRO A 81 7.08 9.97 19.04
C PRO A 81 8.22 10.93 18.69
N LYS A 82 9.20 11.05 19.58
CA LYS A 82 10.36 11.96 19.41
C LYS A 82 11.64 11.19 19.70
N PHE A 83 12.57 11.24 18.74
CA PHE A 83 13.87 10.56 18.82
C PHE A 83 14.97 11.55 18.45
N ASP A 84 16.11 11.45 19.11
CA ASP A 84 17.28 12.26 18.76
C ASP A 84 17.73 11.98 17.33
N ALA A 85 18.02 13.04 16.59
CA ALA A 85 18.48 12.99 15.21
C ALA A 85 19.37 14.20 14.90
N THR A 86 19.95 14.17 13.70
CA THR A 86 20.76 15.29 13.19
C THR A 86 20.13 15.80 11.91
N LEU A 87 19.95 17.12 11.80
CA LEU A 87 19.51 17.79 10.59
C LEU A 87 20.59 17.72 9.49
N PRO A 88 20.22 17.92 8.21
CA PRO A 88 21.19 17.87 7.10
C PRO A 88 22.33 18.87 7.21
N ASP A 89 22.17 19.95 7.95
CA ASP A 89 23.20 20.97 8.22
C ASP A 89 24.14 20.60 9.39
N GLY A 90 23.94 19.43 10.01
CA GLY A 90 24.73 18.92 11.13
C GLY A 90 24.24 19.40 12.52
N THR A 91 23.19 20.21 12.60
CA THR A 91 22.63 20.67 13.88
C THR A 91 21.75 19.58 14.53
N PRO A 92 21.59 19.61 15.87
CA PRO A 92 20.65 18.71 16.55
C PRO A 92 19.21 18.90 16.05
N GLY A 93 18.53 17.79 15.81
CA GLY A 93 17.13 17.77 15.38
C GLY A 93 16.37 16.64 16.08
N THR A 94 15.07 16.57 15.84
CA THR A 94 14.19 15.52 16.38
C THR A 94 13.51 14.78 15.27
N LYS A 95 13.75 13.47 15.17
CA LYS A 95 13.04 12.59 14.24
C LYS A 95 11.70 12.20 14.83
N THR A 96 10.64 12.25 14.01
CA THR A 96 9.31 11.76 14.40
C THR A 96 8.77 10.74 13.41
N SER A 97 7.66 10.08 13.77
CA SER A 97 7.02 9.06 12.93
C SER A 97 6.08 9.69 11.90
N ALA A 98 6.38 9.52 10.61
CA ALA A 98 5.46 9.91 9.55
C ALA A 98 4.11 9.17 9.66
N ALA A 99 4.12 7.89 10.03
CA ALA A 99 2.89 7.10 10.23
C ALA A 99 2.01 7.70 11.34
N TRP A 100 2.62 8.13 12.45
CA TRP A 100 1.90 8.80 13.55
C TRP A 100 1.29 10.12 13.10
N LEU A 101 2.08 10.95 12.40
CA LEU A 101 1.60 12.24 11.87
C LEU A 101 0.43 12.06 10.91
N ILE A 102 0.50 11.09 10.00
CA ILE A 102 -0.54 10.77 9.02
C ILE A 102 -1.83 10.37 9.74
N ASP A 103 -1.74 9.44 10.69
CA ASP A 103 -2.90 8.96 11.42
C ASP A 103 -3.55 10.09 12.24
N HIS A 104 -2.76 10.89 12.95
CA HIS A 104 -3.25 12.00 13.79
C HIS A 104 -3.66 13.24 12.98
N ALA A 105 -3.30 13.34 11.69
CA ALA A 105 -3.85 14.32 10.76
C ALA A 105 -5.22 13.91 10.18
N GLY A 106 -5.80 12.79 10.64
CA GLY A 106 -7.10 12.28 10.19
C GLY A 106 -7.04 11.32 8.98
N CYS A 107 -5.85 11.03 8.49
CA CYS A 107 -5.65 10.04 7.41
C CYS A 107 -5.45 8.65 8.01
N HIS A 108 -6.51 8.05 8.53
CA HIS A 108 -6.47 6.72 9.15
C HIS A 108 -6.26 5.60 8.14
N LYS A 109 -6.05 4.38 8.64
CA LYS A 109 -5.97 3.17 7.82
C LYS A 109 -7.16 3.06 6.87
N GLY A 110 -6.89 2.81 5.59
CA GLY A 110 -7.92 2.74 4.55
C GLY A 110 -8.40 4.10 4.03
N TYR A 111 -7.82 5.23 4.49
CA TYR A 111 -8.17 6.57 4.01
C TYR A 111 -8.10 6.65 2.48
N LYS A 112 -9.11 7.30 1.88
CA LYS A 112 -9.24 7.61 0.45
C LYS A 112 -9.50 9.10 0.26
N VAL A 113 -9.14 9.65 -0.89
CA VAL A 113 -9.47 11.05 -1.24
C VAL A 113 -10.96 11.25 -1.47
N ASP A 114 -11.64 10.21 -1.96
CA ASP A 114 -13.10 10.08 -2.06
C ASP A 114 -13.49 8.59 -1.94
N ALA A 115 -14.78 8.31 -1.78
CA ALA A 115 -15.27 6.95 -1.51
C ALA A 115 -14.93 5.95 -2.64
N ASP A 116 -14.94 6.42 -3.90
CA ASP A 116 -14.74 5.59 -5.10
C ASP A 116 -13.30 5.61 -5.58
N ALA A 117 -12.39 6.34 -4.90
CA ALA A 117 -10.99 6.42 -5.29
C ALA A 117 -10.36 5.02 -5.37
N PRO A 118 -9.64 4.69 -6.49
CA PRO A 118 -9.00 3.40 -6.66
C PRO A 118 -7.68 3.27 -5.89
N ALA A 119 -7.24 4.34 -5.23
CA ALA A 119 -6.08 4.36 -4.34
C ALA A 119 -6.52 4.65 -2.90
N SER A 120 -5.87 4.00 -1.93
CA SER A 120 -6.10 4.26 -0.50
C SER A 120 -4.82 4.08 0.32
N LEU A 121 -4.81 4.61 1.55
CA LEU A 121 -3.87 4.09 2.54
C LEU A 121 -4.16 2.61 2.81
N SER A 122 -3.13 1.85 3.14
CA SER A 122 -3.28 0.46 3.56
C SER A 122 -4.21 0.35 4.78
N THR A 123 -5.01 -0.71 4.83
CA THR A 123 -5.83 -1.04 6.01
C THR A 123 -5.01 -1.59 7.17
N GLN A 124 -3.73 -1.87 6.93
CA GLN A 124 -2.80 -2.40 7.95
C GLN A 124 -1.83 -1.32 8.45
N HIS A 125 -1.41 -0.37 7.58
CA HIS A 125 -0.38 0.62 7.92
C HIS A 125 -0.61 1.94 7.20
N THR A 126 -0.73 3.06 7.92
CA THR A 126 -1.00 4.39 7.36
C THR A 126 0.11 4.95 6.47
N LEU A 127 1.34 4.42 6.56
CA LEU A 127 2.48 4.88 5.75
C LEU A 127 2.51 4.27 4.34
N ALA A 128 1.71 3.25 4.06
CA ALA A 128 1.69 2.57 2.77
C ALA A 128 0.50 3.05 1.92
N LEU A 129 0.80 3.58 0.74
CA LEU A 129 -0.18 3.91 -0.29
C LEU A 129 -0.40 2.68 -1.17
N THR A 130 -1.65 2.28 -1.37
CA THR A 130 -2.02 1.04 -2.06
C THR A 130 -2.88 1.31 -3.29
N ASN A 131 -2.62 0.56 -4.35
CA ASN A 131 -3.52 0.42 -5.50
C ASN A 131 -4.59 -0.62 -5.16
N ARG A 132 -5.85 -0.20 -5.06
CA ARG A 132 -7.00 -1.06 -4.71
C ARG A 132 -7.65 -1.73 -5.91
N GLY A 133 -6.97 -1.72 -7.03
CA GLY A 133 -7.41 -2.22 -8.32
C GLY A 133 -7.68 -1.08 -9.30
N GLY A 134 -6.93 -1.01 -10.39
CA GLY A 134 -7.12 -0.03 -11.45
C GLY A 134 -6.62 1.39 -11.17
N ALA A 135 -5.94 1.66 -10.06
CA ALA A 135 -5.36 2.99 -9.81
C ALA A 135 -4.22 3.31 -10.77
N SER A 136 -4.26 4.49 -11.34
CA SER A 136 -3.17 5.09 -12.10
C SER A 136 -2.11 5.71 -11.18
N ALA A 137 -0.95 6.06 -11.74
CA ALA A 137 0.06 6.82 -11.01
C ALA A 137 -0.47 8.20 -10.56
N ALA A 138 -1.37 8.82 -11.33
CA ALA A 138 -2.01 10.08 -10.94
C ALA A 138 -2.89 9.93 -9.70
N ASP A 139 -3.60 8.80 -9.55
CA ASP A 139 -4.43 8.52 -8.36
C ASP A 139 -3.56 8.34 -7.11
N ILE A 140 -2.44 7.62 -7.22
CA ILE A 140 -1.47 7.50 -6.13
C ILE A 140 -0.87 8.86 -5.77
N ALA A 141 -0.52 9.68 -6.76
CA ALA A 141 0.01 11.02 -6.53
C ALA A 141 -1.03 11.96 -5.89
N ALA A 142 -2.31 11.85 -6.27
CA ALA A 142 -3.40 12.60 -5.64
C ALA A 142 -3.57 12.22 -4.16
N LEU A 143 -3.55 10.92 -3.85
CA LEU A 143 -3.59 10.43 -2.48
C LEU A 143 -2.38 10.93 -1.66
N ALA A 144 -1.17 10.86 -2.24
CA ALA A 144 0.04 11.34 -1.59
C ALA A 144 -0.05 12.84 -1.25
N ARG A 145 -0.50 13.68 -2.20
CA ARG A 145 -0.71 15.12 -1.97
C ARG A 145 -1.76 15.40 -0.91
N ALA A 146 -2.86 14.65 -0.88
CA ALA A 146 -3.89 14.79 0.14
C ALA A 146 -3.34 14.52 1.55
N VAL A 147 -2.55 13.46 1.69
CA VAL A 147 -1.87 13.10 2.96
C VAL A 147 -0.86 14.18 3.37
N GLN A 148 -0.03 14.66 2.44
CA GLN A 148 0.93 15.74 2.70
C GLN A 148 0.21 17.01 3.17
N GLN A 149 -0.88 17.39 2.50
CA GLN A 149 -1.66 18.57 2.86
C GLN A 149 -2.31 18.43 4.24
N ALA A 150 -2.84 17.27 4.58
CA ALA A 150 -3.43 17.00 5.89
C ALA A 150 -2.39 17.15 7.00
N VAL A 151 -1.22 16.54 6.86
CA VAL A 151 -0.12 16.62 7.83
C VAL A 151 0.42 18.05 7.93
N LYS A 152 0.59 18.74 6.78
CA LYS A 152 1.02 20.13 6.76
C LYS A 152 0.04 21.06 7.49
N SER A 153 -1.25 20.86 7.26
CA SER A 153 -2.30 21.66 7.91
C SER A 153 -2.39 21.41 9.41
N ALA A 154 -2.22 20.15 9.84
CA ALA A 154 -2.35 19.78 11.26
C ALA A 154 -1.10 20.13 12.08
N PHE A 155 0.10 19.94 11.52
CA PHE A 155 1.36 19.98 12.28
C PHE A 155 2.42 20.94 11.71
N GLY A 156 2.17 21.58 10.56
CA GLY A 156 3.17 22.41 9.89
C GLY A 156 4.36 21.62 9.30
N VAL A 157 4.28 20.31 9.25
CA VAL A 157 5.36 19.42 8.80
C VAL A 157 5.17 19.03 7.34
N ASP A 158 6.24 19.13 6.55
CA ASP A 158 6.28 18.67 5.17
C ASP A 158 6.75 17.21 5.13
N LEU A 159 5.91 16.30 4.59
CA LEU A 159 6.29 14.93 4.34
C LEU A 159 7.00 14.81 2.99
N VAL A 160 8.15 14.15 2.98
CA VAL A 160 8.95 13.89 1.78
C VAL A 160 8.70 12.47 1.30
N PRO A 161 8.26 12.26 0.03
CA PRO A 161 8.16 10.93 -0.54
C PRO A 161 9.53 10.25 -0.63
N GLU A 162 9.59 8.96 -0.31
CA GLU A 162 10.76 8.12 -0.50
C GLU A 162 10.89 7.63 -1.95
N PRO A 163 9.78 7.23 -2.63
CA PRO A 163 9.84 6.81 -4.02
C PRO A 163 10.23 7.95 -4.96
N VAL A 164 11.09 7.63 -5.94
CA VAL A 164 11.43 8.54 -7.04
C VAL A 164 10.32 8.50 -8.08
N CYS A 165 9.70 9.66 -8.34
CA CYS A 165 8.66 9.78 -9.36
C CYS A 165 9.32 10.00 -10.75
N VAL A 166 9.01 9.12 -11.71
CA VAL A 166 9.50 9.23 -13.09
C VAL A 166 8.32 9.49 -14.02
N GLY A 167 8.33 10.65 -14.71
CA GLY A 167 7.30 11.00 -15.70
C GLY A 167 5.92 11.26 -15.13
N VAL A 168 5.80 11.46 -13.82
CA VAL A 168 4.53 11.71 -13.12
C VAL A 168 4.69 12.95 -12.26
N LEU A 169 4.41 14.09 -12.80
CA LEU A 169 4.20 15.34 -12.04
C LEU A 169 3.07 16.12 -12.68
#